data_9116becf129c659b98e52f92904226fa
#
_entry.id   9116becf129c659b98e52f92904226fa
#
_cell.length_a   1.000
_cell.length_b   1.000
_cell.length_c   1.000
_cell.angle_alpha   90.00
_cell.angle_beta   90.00
_cell.angle_gamma   90.00
#
_symmetry.space_group_name_H-M   'P 1'
#
loop_
_entity.id
_entity.type
_entity.pdbx_description
1 polymer ?
#
loop_
_entity_poly.entity_id
_entity_poly.type
_entity_poly.pdbx_seq_one_letter_code
_entity_poly.pdbx_strand_id
1 'polypeptide(L)'
;LLPPGAAQQSSTRIPGSAPEASAVGAIFLDRACGSIKPVVFVRETASCVAENSCASGSVATAVVLTADFADGITEIGIGQPGGTLEVGVQRTDGAVTGLSIGGAVRLTQTLTVTLPGAAAAPC
;
A
#
# COMPACT_ATOMS: atom_id res chain seq x y z
N LEU A 1 15.91 3.23 23.48
CA LEU A 1 14.91 2.46 24.23
C LEU A 1 13.72 3.37 24.52
N LEU A 2 12.59 3.18 23.82
CA LEU A 2 11.33 3.85 24.14
C LEU A 2 10.70 3.14 25.34
N PRO A 3 10.11 3.87 26.30
CA PRO A 3 9.49 3.27 27.46
C PRO A 3 8.25 2.45 27.05
N PRO A 4 7.99 1.31 27.71
CA PRO A 4 6.77 0.54 27.47
C PRO A 4 5.57 1.32 28.02
N GLY A 5 4.75 1.87 27.14
CA GLY A 5 3.57 2.65 27.50
C GLY A 5 3.14 3.72 26.51
N ALA A 6 3.96 4.05 25.51
CA ALA A 6 3.64 5.12 24.56
C ALA A 6 2.81 4.66 23.34
N ALA A 7 2.47 3.38 23.23
CA ALA A 7 1.76 2.82 22.07
C ALA A 7 0.24 2.84 22.17
N GLN A 8 -0.35 3.46 23.18
CA GLN A 8 -1.78 3.27 23.48
C GLN A 8 -2.63 4.54 23.54
N GLN A 9 -2.14 5.67 23.05
CA GLN A 9 -2.98 6.87 22.97
C GLN A 9 -2.65 7.70 21.73
N SER A 10 -2.97 7.20 20.57
CA SER A 10 -3.20 8.05 19.42
C SER A 10 -4.41 7.53 18.65
N SER A 11 -5.59 7.81 19.17
CA SER A 11 -6.80 7.92 18.36
C SER A 11 -6.62 9.16 17.47
N THR A 12 -5.65 9.13 16.58
CA THR A 12 -5.46 10.17 15.59
C THR A 12 -6.56 9.99 14.56
N ARG A 13 -7.65 10.76 14.69
CA ARG A 13 -8.56 10.97 13.58
C ARG A 13 -7.72 11.51 12.43
N ILE A 14 -7.58 10.73 11.37
CA ILE A 14 -6.99 11.20 10.13
C ILE A 14 -7.99 12.21 9.55
N PRO A 15 -7.66 13.52 9.48
CA PRO A 15 -8.57 14.51 8.91
C PRO A 15 -8.79 14.13 7.44
N GLY A 16 -10.06 13.98 7.04
CA GLY A 16 -10.43 13.64 5.66
C GLY A 16 -10.65 12.15 5.38
N SER A 17 -10.56 11.26 6.38
CA SER A 17 -11.01 9.89 6.20
C SER A 17 -12.52 9.89 5.98
N ALA A 18 -12.96 9.37 4.81
CA ALA A 18 -14.38 9.19 4.54
C ALA A 18 -14.99 8.34 5.65
N PRO A 19 -16.02 8.83 6.38
CA PRO A 19 -16.60 8.11 7.52
C PRO A 19 -17.20 6.76 7.15
N GLU A 20 -17.39 6.53 5.85
CA GLU A 20 -17.99 5.31 5.28
C GLU A 20 -16.98 4.36 4.64
N ALA A 21 -15.69 4.68 4.62
CA ALA A 21 -14.69 3.78 4.07
C ALA A 21 -14.66 2.46 4.84
N SER A 22 -14.71 1.34 4.13
CA SER A 22 -14.62 -0.01 4.70
C SER A 22 -13.23 -0.29 5.28
N ALA A 23 -12.20 0.33 4.72
CA ALA A 23 -10.84 0.26 5.20
C ALA A 23 -10.13 1.61 5.02
N VAL A 24 -9.18 1.91 5.91
CA VAL A 24 -8.33 3.10 5.85
C VAL A 24 -6.89 2.70 6.10
N GLY A 25 -5.98 3.12 5.21
CA GLY A 25 -4.55 2.88 5.34
C GLY A 25 -3.80 4.12 5.84
N ALA A 26 -2.83 3.91 6.72
CA ALA A 26 -1.81 4.89 7.08
C ALA A 26 -0.45 4.40 6.57
N ILE A 27 0.27 5.28 5.88
CA ILE A 27 1.59 4.96 5.31
C ILE A 27 2.64 5.77 6.07
N PHE A 28 3.49 5.07 6.81
CA PHE A 28 4.63 5.69 7.49
C PHE A 28 5.82 5.67 6.54
N LEU A 29 6.20 6.84 6.03
CA LEU A 29 7.28 7.00 5.05
C LEU A 29 8.59 7.39 5.74
N ASP A 30 9.64 6.61 5.50
CA ASP A 30 11.03 7.01 5.73
C ASP A 30 11.59 7.57 4.41
N ARG A 31 11.68 8.89 4.33
CA ARG A 31 12.18 9.58 3.13
C ARG A 31 13.67 9.34 2.87
N ALA A 32 14.45 9.08 3.91
CA ALA A 32 15.89 8.87 3.76
C ALA A 32 16.20 7.54 3.07
N CYS A 33 15.38 6.53 3.32
CA CYS A 33 15.56 5.18 2.76
C CYS A 33 14.61 4.88 1.59
N GLY A 34 13.64 5.76 1.30
CA GLY A 34 12.60 5.46 0.30
C GLY A 34 11.75 4.26 0.68
N SER A 35 11.50 4.06 1.98
CA SER A 35 10.77 2.90 2.48
C SER A 35 9.51 3.27 3.22
N ILE A 36 8.53 2.35 3.21
CA ILE A 36 7.25 2.54 3.88
C ILE A 36 6.93 1.39 4.84
N LYS A 37 6.13 1.72 5.86
CA LYS A 37 5.47 0.76 6.74
C LYS A 37 3.96 1.01 6.67
N PRO A 38 3.22 0.23 5.87
CA PRO A 38 1.78 0.40 5.74
C PRO A 38 1.04 -0.24 6.91
N VAL A 39 0.00 0.44 7.39
CA VAL A 39 -0.91 -0.08 8.41
C VAL A 39 -2.33 0.16 7.93
N VAL A 40 -3.15 -0.88 7.89
CA VAL A 40 -4.54 -0.82 7.41
C VAL A 40 -5.49 -1.13 8.55
N PHE A 41 -6.44 -0.25 8.75
CA PHE A 41 -7.59 -0.47 9.61
C PHE A 41 -8.77 -0.94 8.77
N VAL A 42 -9.35 -2.10 9.14
CA VAL A 42 -10.55 -2.67 8.51
C VAL A 42 -11.72 -2.49 9.45
N ARG A 43 -12.73 -1.75 9.01
CA ARG A 43 -13.87 -1.35 9.85
C ARG A 43 -14.74 -2.53 10.27
N GLU A 44 -15.06 -3.42 9.34
CA GLU A 44 -15.95 -4.56 9.57
C GLU A 44 -15.45 -5.47 10.70
N THR A 45 -14.15 -5.71 10.74
CA THR A 45 -13.51 -6.56 11.74
C THR A 45 -12.94 -5.79 12.92
N ALA A 46 -12.98 -4.45 12.87
CA ALA A 46 -12.32 -3.56 13.82
C ALA A 46 -10.84 -3.90 14.05
N SER A 47 -10.18 -4.40 13.01
CA SER A 47 -8.79 -4.87 13.07
C SER A 47 -7.84 -3.86 12.47
N CYS A 48 -6.61 -3.84 13.01
CA CYS A 48 -5.50 -3.03 12.52
C CYS A 48 -4.37 -3.96 12.12
N VAL A 49 -3.98 -3.93 10.85
CA VAL A 49 -3.01 -4.86 10.28
C VAL A 49 -1.81 -4.08 9.75
N ALA A 50 -0.61 -4.42 10.24
CA ALA A 50 0.63 -3.99 9.62
C ALA A 50 0.90 -4.88 8.40
N GLU A 51 0.93 -4.27 7.20
CA GLU A 51 1.12 -5.00 5.96
C GLU A 51 2.61 -5.18 5.64
N ASN A 52 2.97 -6.34 5.13
CA ASN A 52 4.31 -6.58 4.61
C ASN A 52 4.54 -5.93 3.24
N SER A 53 3.47 -5.76 2.47
CA SER A 53 3.50 -5.16 1.15
C SER A 53 2.17 -4.51 0.82
N CYS A 54 2.21 -3.28 0.33
CA CYS A 54 1.04 -2.48 -0.03
C CYS A 54 1.26 -1.81 -1.38
N ALA A 55 0.59 -2.32 -2.42
CA ALA A 55 0.72 -1.78 -3.77
C ALA A 55 0.21 -0.33 -3.87
N SER A 56 -0.98 -0.05 -3.35
CA SER A 56 -1.58 1.29 -3.38
C SER A 56 -0.77 2.31 -2.57
N GLY A 57 -0.24 1.89 -1.41
CA GLY A 57 0.64 2.72 -0.60
C GLY A 57 1.96 3.03 -1.29
N SER A 58 2.53 2.08 -2.02
CA SER A 58 3.74 2.30 -2.82
C SER A 58 3.51 3.30 -3.93
N VAL A 59 2.40 3.16 -4.67
CA VAL A 59 2.03 4.10 -5.74
C VAL A 59 1.82 5.51 -5.20
N ALA A 60 1.05 5.67 -4.11
CA ALA A 60 0.83 6.96 -3.48
C ALA A 60 2.15 7.61 -3.02
N THR A 61 3.03 6.80 -2.43
CA THR A 61 4.36 7.25 -1.99
C THR A 61 5.22 7.69 -3.17
N ALA A 62 5.27 6.93 -4.25
CA ALA A 62 6.03 7.26 -5.45
C ALA A 62 5.57 8.59 -6.06
N VAL A 63 4.25 8.82 -6.16
CA VAL A 63 3.68 10.08 -6.63
C VAL A 63 4.14 11.27 -5.79
N VAL A 64 4.15 11.10 -4.45
CA VAL A 64 4.61 12.16 -3.52
C VAL A 64 6.12 12.40 -3.63
N LEU A 65 6.92 11.33 -3.71
CA LEU A 65 8.38 11.45 -3.78
C LEU A 65 8.88 12.05 -5.10
N THR A 66 8.10 11.88 -6.18
CA THR A 66 8.43 12.38 -7.52
C THR A 66 7.64 13.64 -7.90
N ALA A 67 7.02 14.33 -6.94
CA ALA A 67 6.13 15.46 -7.21
C ALA A 67 6.82 16.60 -7.98
N ASP A 68 8.09 16.85 -7.67
CA ASP A 68 8.89 17.93 -8.27
C ASP A 68 9.74 17.46 -9.48
N PHE A 69 9.53 16.23 -9.97
CA PHE A 69 10.29 15.70 -11.08
C PHE A 69 9.72 16.21 -12.41
N ALA A 70 10.60 16.30 -13.41
CA ALA A 70 10.22 16.72 -14.77
C ALA A 70 9.23 15.74 -15.42
N ASP A 71 8.56 16.20 -16.46
CA ASP A 71 7.71 15.34 -17.30
C ASP A 71 8.49 14.17 -17.91
N GLY A 72 7.81 13.08 -18.10
CA GLY A 72 8.35 11.81 -18.56
C GLY A 72 7.98 10.66 -17.65
N ILE A 73 8.68 9.56 -17.78
CA ILE A 73 8.52 8.37 -16.94
C ILE A 73 9.64 8.34 -15.91
N THR A 74 9.26 8.27 -14.64
CA THR A 74 10.20 8.07 -13.53
C THR A 74 9.92 6.72 -12.89
N GLU A 75 10.93 5.88 -12.73
CA GLU A 75 10.85 4.61 -12.04
C GLU A 75 11.59 4.71 -10.70
N ILE A 76 10.92 4.27 -9.62
CA ILE A 76 11.49 4.32 -8.26
C ILE A 76 11.10 3.08 -7.47
N GLY A 77 12.06 2.53 -6.73
CA GLY A 77 11.84 1.41 -5.83
C GLY A 77 11.32 1.89 -4.47
N ILE A 78 10.22 1.30 -4.02
CA ILE A 78 9.64 1.56 -2.68
C ILE A 78 9.87 0.34 -1.80
N GLY A 79 10.74 0.50 -0.80
CA GLY A 79 11.05 -0.55 0.18
C GLY A 79 9.89 -0.76 1.16
N GLN A 80 9.63 -2.02 1.52
CA GLN A 80 8.60 -2.42 2.49
C GLN A 80 9.10 -3.62 3.30
N PRO A 81 8.47 -4.00 4.42
CA PRO A 81 8.90 -5.16 5.19
C PRO A 81 9.00 -6.46 4.38
N GLY A 82 8.15 -6.66 3.38
CA GLY A 82 8.14 -7.85 2.53
C GLY A 82 9.04 -7.78 1.29
N GLY A 83 9.68 -6.64 1.02
CA GLY A 83 10.55 -6.45 -0.14
C GLY A 83 10.37 -5.09 -0.81
N THR A 84 10.80 -4.96 -2.04
CA THR A 84 10.73 -3.71 -2.81
C THR A 84 9.75 -3.86 -3.97
N LEU A 85 8.89 -2.86 -4.15
CA LEU A 85 8.06 -2.73 -5.35
C LEU A 85 8.61 -1.61 -6.23
N GLU A 86 8.70 -1.86 -7.53
CA GLU A 86 9.09 -0.87 -8.53
C GLU A 86 7.83 -0.12 -8.98
N VAL A 87 7.86 1.20 -8.90
CA VAL A 87 6.73 2.05 -9.31
C VAL A 87 7.16 2.99 -10.40
N GLY A 88 6.47 2.94 -11.54
CA GLY A 88 6.61 3.91 -12.62
C GLY A 88 5.55 5.01 -12.49
N VAL A 89 5.98 6.26 -12.53
CA VAL A 89 5.11 7.45 -12.53
C VAL A 89 5.34 8.20 -13.83
N GLN A 90 4.31 8.28 -14.66
CA GLN A 90 4.33 9.08 -15.88
C GLN A 90 3.69 10.44 -15.64
N ARG A 91 4.40 11.50 -16.05
CA ARG A 91 3.91 12.88 -15.99
C ARG A 91 3.87 13.50 -17.37
N THR A 92 2.87 14.33 -17.58
CA THR A 92 2.72 15.17 -18.77
C THR A 92 2.11 16.50 -18.33
N ASP A 93 2.73 17.61 -18.70
CA ASP A 93 2.34 18.96 -18.28
C ASP A 93 2.17 19.10 -16.75
N GLY A 94 3.08 18.46 -16.00
CA GLY A 94 3.08 18.45 -14.54
C GLY A 94 2.03 17.53 -13.89
N ALA A 95 1.12 16.95 -14.65
CA ALA A 95 0.08 16.05 -14.15
C ALA A 95 0.52 14.58 -14.23
N VAL A 96 0.08 13.75 -13.29
CA VAL A 96 0.25 12.30 -13.37
C VAL A 96 -0.73 11.75 -14.41
N THR A 97 -0.20 11.16 -15.48
CA THR A 97 -0.97 10.62 -16.60
C THR A 97 -0.91 9.09 -16.69
N GLY A 98 0.03 8.45 -16.00
CA GLY A 98 0.14 7.00 -15.96
C GLY A 98 0.84 6.53 -14.70
N LEU A 99 0.47 5.34 -14.27
CA LEU A 99 1.07 4.65 -13.13
C LEU A 99 1.28 3.17 -13.48
N SER A 100 2.42 2.64 -13.11
CA SER A 100 2.70 1.21 -13.20
C SER A 100 3.32 0.70 -11.91
N ILE A 101 3.13 -0.57 -11.63
CA ILE A 101 3.74 -1.23 -10.49
C ILE A 101 4.28 -2.60 -10.92
N GLY A 102 5.44 -2.95 -10.43
CA GLY A 102 6.10 -4.20 -10.68
C GLY A 102 6.87 -4.68 -9.47
N GLY A 103 7.49 -5.84 -9.59
CA GLY A 103 8.32 -6.43 -8.56
C GLY A 103 8.71 -7.86 -8.92
N ALA A 104 9.64 -8.42 -8.16
CA ALA A 104 10.04 -9.80 -8.33
C ALA A 104 8.92 -10.75 -7.90
N VAL A 105 8.55 -11.67 -8.76
CA VAL A 105 7.54 -12.70 -8.49
C VAL A 105 8.22 -14.07 -8.53
N ARG A 106 7.97 -14.88 -7.51
CA ARG A 106 8.45 -16.25 -7.44
C ARG A 106 7.29 -17.19 -7.11
N LEU A 107 7.09 -18.20 -7.95
CA LEU A 107 6.17 -19.29 -7.64
C LEU A 107 6.84 -20.20 -6.61
N THR A 108 6.29 -20.26 -5.39
CA THR A 108 6.85 -21.04 -4.29
C THR A 108 6.12 -22.36 -4.08
N GLN A 109 4.84 -22.42 -4.43
CA GLN A 109 3.99 -23.58 -4.20
C GLN A 109 2.77 -23.60 -5.14
N THR A 110 2.36 -24.78 -5.53
CA THR A 110 1.08 -25.02 -6.22
C THR A 110 0.20 -25.89 -5.33
N LEU A 111 -1.02 -25.44 -5.07
CA LEU A 111 -2.00 -26.15 -4.25
C LEU A 111 -3.24 -26.45 -5.08
N THR A 112 -3.79 -27.65 -4.89
CA THR A 112 -5.12 -27.99 -5.40
C THR A 112 -6.13 -27.80 -4.27
N VAL A 113 -7.12 -26.95 -4.48
CA VAL A 113 -8.18 -26.69 -3.50
C VAL A 113 -9.50 -27.19 -4.07
N THR A 114 -10.17 -28.05 -3.30
CA THR A 114 -11.54 -28.46 -3.62
C THR A 114 -12.51 -27.53 -2.92
N LEU A 115 -13.26 -26.76 -3.69
CA LEU A 115 -14.33 -25.94 -3.12
C LEU A 115 -15.53 -26.85 -2.80
N PRO A 116 -16.13 -26.74 -1.60
CA PRO A 116 -17.42 -27.39 -1.34
C PRO A 116 -18.42 -26.86 -2.38
N GLY A 117 -19.14 -27.76 -3.06
CA GLY A 117 -19.87 -27.51 -4.28
C GLY A 117 -20.59 -26.17 -4.28
N ALA A 118 -20.18 -25.28 -5.15
CA ALA A 118 -20.99 -24.16 -5.55
C ALA A 118 -22.24 -24.80 -6.24
N ALA A 119 -23.41 -24.62 -5.65
CA ALA A 119 -24.65 -24.94 -6.33
C ALA A 119 -24.61 -24.22 -7.68
N ALA A 120 -24.70 -24.97 -8.77
CA ALA A 120 -24.71 -24.39 -10.10
C ALA A 120 -25.82 -23.34 -10.13
N ALA A 121 -25.47 -22.08 -10.38
CA ALA A 121 -26.46 -21.05 -10.62
C ALA A 121 -27.27 -21.53 -11.85
N PRO A 122 -28.59 -21.57 -11.77
CA PRO A 122 -29.39 -21.90 -12.95
C PRO A 122 -29.15 -20.86 -14.04
N CYS A 123 -28.90 -21.33 -15.25
CA CYS A 123 -28.81 -20.50 -16.44
C CYS A 123 -30.08 -19.71 -16.68
#